data_8ae12e68ffae436ea69fbc6c201e0bd7
#
_entry.id   8ae12e68ffae436ea69fbc6c201e0bd7
#
_cell.length_a   1.000
_cell.length_b   1.000
_cell.length_c   1.000
_cell.angle_alpha   90.00
_cell.angle_beta   90.00
_cell.angle_gamma   90.00
#
_symmetry.space_group_name_H-M   'P 1'
#
loop_
_entity.id
_entity.type
_entity.pdbx_description
1 polymer ?
#
loop_
_entity_poly.entity_id
_entity_poly.type
_entity_poly.pdbx_seq_one_letter_code
_entity_poly.pdbx_strand_id
1 'polypeptide(L)'
;MNKDLTVGDPAKVLWKFCLPLFGSIIFQQLYNIADSFVAGKFIGENALAAVGNSYEITLIFIAFAFGCNIGCSVIVSQLFGAKKLGEMKTAVYTTFIASAVLCALLMLAGTLGCNGMLRLINTPENVFADSKLYLDIYIMGLPFVFFYNVATGIFSALGDSKTPFIFLAASSTSNIFMDILFVTAFKMGVAGVAWATFLCQGVSCVLAMLFVLRRLKSVETEEKSAIFSFPLFCRIAAIAVPSILQQSFISVGNIVIQGVINSFGSSVMAGYSASVKLNNLVITSLTTLGNGISNFTAQNIGASKMDRVRDGFRAGLKLVWMLCLPIVALYLLGGRMLVNIFMNEPSEAAMASGVQFLRIVSPFYFVVSCKLVSDGVLRGAGLMKEFMVATFTDLILRVGLAIGLSKVLGVTGVWCAWPIGWTIAMVMSVLFYRRGPWEKQKA
;
A
#
# COMPACT_ATOMS: atom_id res chain seq x y z
N MET A 1 10.26 -22.38 3.98
CA MET A 1 9.25 -23.30 4.55
C MET A 1 7.91 -22.58 4.51
N ASN A 2 6.89 -23.19 3.88
CA ASN A 2 5.52 -22.67 3.92
C ASN A 2 5.05 -22.71 5.38
N LYS A 3 4.55 -21.57 5.89
CA LYS A 3 4.01 -21.52 7.24
C LYS A 3 2.49 -21.58 7.16
N ASP A 4 1.96 -22.67 7.69
CA ASP A 4 0.52 -22.86 7.81
C ASP A 4 0.00 -21.93 8.92
N LEU A 5 -0.71 -20.87 8.53
CA LEU A 5 -1.31 -19.91 9.47
C LEU A 5 -2.53 -20.50 10.19
N THR A 6 -2.94 -21.72 9.82
CA THR A 6 -4.08 -22.42 10.42
C THR A 6 -3.69 -23.29 11.62
N VAL A 7 -2.40 -23.34 11.99
CA VAL A 7 -1.86 -24.19 13.06
C VAL A 7 -1.13 -23.34 14.11
N GLY A 8 -1.18 -23.77 15.36
CA GLY A 8 -0.55 -23.08 16.50
C GLY A 8 -1.46 -22.01 17.13
N ASP A 9 -0.92 -21.26 18.11
CA ASP A 9 -1.62 -20.17 18.78
C ASP A 9 -1.89 -19.01 17.80
N PRO A 10 -3.15 -18.58 17.60
CA PRO A 10 -3.51 -17.58 16.61
C PRO A 10 -2.75 -16.26 16.78
N ALA A 11 -2.57 -15.79 18.02
CA ALA A 11 -1.91 -14.52 18.28
C ALA A 11 -0.42 -14.58 17.94
N LYS A 12 0.27 -15.63 18.39
CA LYS A 12 1.70 -15.81 18.11
C LYS A 12 1.97 -15.98 16.61
N VAL A 13 1.12 -16.76 15.93
CA VAL A 13 1.24 -16.99 14.49
C VAL A 13 1.03 -15.68 13.72
N LEU A 14 -0.05 -14.94 14.03
CA LEU A 14 -0.37 -13.68 13.38
C LEU A 14 0.72 -12.63 13.61
N TRP A 15 1.18 -12.44 14.84
CA TRP A 15 2.20 -11.46 15.16
C TRP A 15 3.53 -11.77 14.47
N LYS A 16 3.95 -13.03 14.48
CA LYS A 16 5.17 -13.48 13.80
C LYS A 16 5.09 -13.32 12.28
N PHE A 17 3.89 -13.37 11.72
CA PHE A 17 3.62 -13.11 10.31
C PHE A 17 3.59 -11.60 9.99
N CYS A 18 2.95 -10.80 10.84
CA CYS A 18 2.76 -9.35 10.60
C CYS A 18 4.03 -8.52 10.86
N LEU A 19 4.89 -8.89 11.81
CA LEU A 19 6.08 -8.10 12.14
C LEU A 19 7.04 -7.88 10.96
N PRO A 20 7.39 -8.88 10.13
CA PRO A 20 8.22 -8.63 8.95
C PRO A 20 7.53 -7.74 7.91
N LEU A 21 6.20 -7.83 7.78
CA LEU A 21 5.44 -6.95 6.89
C LEU A 21 5.53 -5.49 7.35
N PHE A 22 5.43 -5.24 8.65
CA PHE A 22 5.65 -3.91 9.22
C PHE A 22 7.07 -3.41 8.96
N GLY A 23 8.09 -4.26 9.15
CA GLY A 23 9.48 -3.94 8.83
C GLY A 23 9.67 -3.56 7.36
N SER A 24 8.94 -4.19 6.43
CA SER A 24 8.98 -3.87 5.00
C SER A 24 8.61 -2.42 4.71
N ILE A 25 7.63 -1.87 5.44
CA ILE A 25 7.20 -0.48 5.25
C ILE A 25 8.30 0.50 5.66
N ILE A 26 9.03 0.21 6.74
CA ILE A 26 10.14 1.06 7.17
C ILE A 26 11.20 1.14 6.06
N PHE A 27 11.61 0.02 5.48
CA PHE A 27 12.57 0.00 4.38
C PHE A 27 12.05 0.71 3.13
N GLN A 28 10.77 0.53 2.81
CA GLN A 28 10.14 1.22 1.68
C GLN A 28 10.12 2.74 1.86
N GLN A 29 9.85 3.22 3.08
CA GLN A 29 9.86 4.66 3.35
C GLN A 29 11.29 5.23 3.35
N LEU A 30 12.27 4.49 3.90
CA LEU A 30 13.68 4.88 3.82
C LEU A 30 14.15 4.99 2.38
N TYR A 31 13.77 4.07 1.52
CA TYR A 31 14.05 4.09 0.10
C TYR A 31 13.48 5.36 -0.57
N ASN A 32 12.19 5.66 -0.39
CA ASN A 32 11.55 6.84 -0.98
C ASN A 32 12.21 8.17 -0.52
N ILE A 33 12.63 8.22 0.75
CA ILE A 33 13.35 9.38 1.29
C ILE A 33 14.74 9.49 0.64
N ALA A 34 15.44 8.38 0.49
CA ALA A 34 16.77 8.34 -0.08
C ALA A 34 16.80 8.77 -1.55
N ASP A 35 15.86 8.27 -2.38
CA ASP A 35 15.72 8.68 -3.79
C ASP A 35 15.53 10.20 -3.91
N SER A 36 14.62 10.75 -3.10
CA SER A 36 14.35 12.19 -3.08
C SER A 36 15.57 12.99 -2.61
N PHE A 37 16.30 12.47 -1.60
CA PHE A 37 17.52 13.10 -1.10
C PHE A 37 18.64 13.11 -2.14
N VAL A 38 18.85 11.98 -2.83
CA VAL A 38 19.89 11.88 -3.88
C VAL A 38 19.55 12.82 -5.04
N ALA A 39 18.31 12.82 -5.52
CA ALA A 39 17.87 13.71 -6.59
C ALA A 39 18.05 15.18 -6.19
N GLY A 40 17.61 15.58 -5.00
CA GLY A 40 17.67 16.98 -4.56
C GLY A 40 19.09 17.47 -4.28
N LYS A 41 19.91 16.66 -3.60
CA LYS A 41 21.23 17.09 -3.13
C LYS A 41 22.32 16.98 -4.17
N PHE A 42 22.30 15.94 -5.02
CA PHE A 42 23.39 15.67 -5.95
C PHE A 42 23.09 16.11 -7.39
N ILE A 43 21.83 16.31 -7.76
CA ILE A 43 21.44 16.76 -9.10
C ILE A 43 20.90 18.19 -9.05
N GLY A 44 19.95 18.48 -8.14
CA GLY A 44 19.40 19.81 -7.91
C GLY A 44 17.87 19.85 -7.82
N GLU A 45 17.34 21.06 -7.63
CA GLU A 45 15.91 21.28 -7.36
C GLU A 45 14.99 20.82 -8.52
N ASN A 46 15.40 21.04 -9.77
CA ASN A 46 14.63 20.60 -10.93
C ASN A 46 14.51 19.07 -11.00
N ALA A 47 15.58 18.34 -10.66
CA ALA A 47 15.56 16.89 -10.62
C ALA A 47 14.66 16.37 -9.51
N LEU A 48 14.71 16.98 -8.33
CA LEU A 48 13.80 16.63 -7.23
C LEU A 48 12.34 16.87 -7.63
N ALA A 49 12.06 17.99 -8.29
CA ALA A 49 10.73 18.32 -8.81
C ALA A 49 10.28 17.32 -9.90
N ALA A 50 11.18 16.92 -10.80
CA ALA A 50 10.89 15.95 -11.86
C ALA A 50 10.55 14.56 -11.30
N VAL A 51 11.36 14.06 -10.37
CA VAL A 51 11.12 12.77 -9.69
C VAL A 51 9.81 12.79 -8.91
N GLY A 52 9.58 13.85 -8.11
CA GLY A 52 8.35 14.00 -7.32
C GLY A 52 7.09 14.09 -8.19
N ASN A 53 7.15 14.82 -9.29
CA ASN A 53 6.05 14.97 -10.23
C ASN A 53 5.72 13.64 -10.94
N SER A 54 6.74 12.90 -11.36
CA SER A 54 6.58 11.58 -11.97
C SER A 54 6.03 10.55 -10.99
N TYR A 55 6.39 10.66 -9.71
CA TYR A 55 5.93 9.74 -8.65
C TYR A 55 4.40 9.71 -8.53
N GLU A 56 3.73 10.85 -8.63
CA GLU A 56 2.26 10.91 -8.58
C GLU A 56 1.60 10.07 -9.70
N ILE A 57 2.20 10.06 -10.90
CA ILE A 57 1.73 9.22 -12.01
C ILE A 57 2.05 7.75 -11.74
N THR A 58 3.23 7.45 -11.18
CA THR A 58 3.61 6.06 -10.88
C THR A 58 2.68 5.40 -9.86
N LEU A 59 2.09 6.17 -8.93
CA LEU A 59 1.12 5.67 -7.97
C LEU A 59 -0.12 5.06 -8.64
N ILE A 60 -0.51 5.55 -9.83
CA ILE A 60 -1.62 4.97 -10.60
C ILE A 60 -1.25 3.55 -11.03
N PHE A 61 -0.07 3.34 -11.60
CA PHE A 61 0.40 2.02 -12.02
C PHE A 61 0.60 1.06 -10.83
N ILE A 62 1.13 1.58 -9.71
CA ILE A 62 1.29 0.82 -8.47
C ILE A 62 -0.07 0.34 -7.93
N ALA A 63 -1.13 1.14 -8.05
CA ALA A 63 -2.47 0.75 -7.62
C ALA A 63 -2.96 -0.52 -8.31
N PHE A 64 -2.71 -0.65 -9.62
CA PHE A 64 -3.06 -1.86 -10.38
C PHE A 64 -2.22 -3.07 -9.94
N ALA A 65 -0.91 -2.91 -9.79
CA ALA A 65 -0.03 -3.98 -9.32
C ALA A 65 -0.40 -4.45 -7.89
N PHE A 66 -0.74 -3.52 -7.02
CA PHE A 66 -1.20 -3.79 -5.65
C PHE A 66 -2.55 -4.51 -5.63
N GLY A 67 -3.48 -4.13 -6.50
CA GLY A 67 -4.75 -4.84 -6.65
C GLY A 67 -4.57 -6.30 -7.10
N CYS A 68 -3.68 -6.56 -8.06
CA CYS A 68 -3.31 -7.91 -8.47
C CYS A 68 -2.69 -8.72 -7.32
N ASN A 69 -1.82 -8.10 -6.52
CA ASN A 69 -1.25 -8.70 -5.31
C ASN A 69 -2.35 -9.16 -4.35
N ILE A 70 -3.28 -8.26 -4.00
CA ILE A 70 -4.35 -8.55 -3.04
C ILE A 70 -5.28 -9.63 -3.57
N GLY A 71 -5.73 -9.52 -4.84
CA GLY A 71 -6.62 -10.50 -5.45
C GLY A 71 -6.00 -11.90 -5.45
N CYS A 72 -4.74 -12.00 -5.85
CA CYS A 72 -3.96 -13.24 -5.82
C CYS A 72 -3.83 -13.77 -4.41
N SER A 73 -3.35 -12.94 -3.48
CA SER A 73 -2.99 -13.39 -2.13
C SER A 73 -4.18 -13.95 -1.37
N VAL A 74 -5.36 -13.35 -1.49
CA VAL A 74 -6.57 -13.83 -0.81
C VAL A 74 -7.04 -15.17 -1.38
N ILE A 75 -7.17 -15.30 -2.71
CA ILE A 75 -7.65 -16.54 -3.33
C ILE A 75 -6.65 -17.68 -3.12
N VAL A 76 -5.36 -17.42 -3.30
CA VAL A 76 -4.31 -18.41 -3.04
C VAL A 76 -4.28 -18.83 -1.57
N SER A 77 -4.48 -17.89 -0.63
CA SER A 77 -4.59 -18.20 0.81
C SER A 77 -5.77 -19.09 1.12
N GLN A 78 -6.95 -18.81 0.55
CA GLN A 78 -8.16 -19.64 0.74
C GLN A 78 -7.92 -21.07 0.23
N LEU A 79 -7.39 -21.21 -0.98
CA LEU A 79 -7.13 -22.50 -1.60
C LEU A 79 -6.03 -23.28 -0.86
N PHE A 80 -4.99 -22.58 -0.38
CA PHE A 80 -3.94 -23.18 0.43
C PHE A 80 -4.50 -23.68 1.77
N GLY A 81 -5.32 -22.88 2.45
CA GLY A 81 -6.00 -23.30 3.69
C GLY A 81 -6.94 -24.48 3.49
N ALA A 82 -7.67 -24.51 2.36
CA ALA A 82 -8.56 -25.60 1.97
C ALA A 82 -7.81 -26.88 1.51
N LYS A 83 -6.48 -26.85 1.42
CA LYS A 83 -5.63 -27.94 0.90
C LYS A 83 -5.90 -28.30 -0.58
N LYS A 84 -6.56 -27.42 -1.33
CA LYS A 84 -6.80 -27.56 -2.76
C LYS A 84 -5.58 -27.11 -3.57
N LEU A 85 -4.50 -27.89 -3.51
CA LEU A 85 -3.19 -27.46 -3.99
C LEU A 85 -3.09 -27.36 -5.51
N GLY A 86 -3.84 -28.18 -6.25
CA GLY A 86 -3.93 -28.10 -7.70
C GLY A 86 -4.63 -26.83 -8.18
N GLU A 87 -5.78 -26.47 -7.58
CA GLU A 87 -6.47 -25.22 -7.84
C GLU A 87 -5.63 -24.00 -7.42
N MET A 88 -4.88 -24.12 -6.32
CA MET A 88 -3.97 -23.06 -5.84
C MET A 88 -2.89 -22.75 -6.89
N LYS A 89 -2.23 -23.78 -7.46
CA LYS A 89 -1.25 -23.60 -8.54
C LYS A 89 -1.90 -22.96 -9.76
N THR A 90 -3.09 -23.43 -10.13
CA THR A 90 -3.87 -22.85 -11.23
C THR A 90 -4.20 -21.37 -10.99
N ALA A 91 -4.58 -20.99 -9.75
CA ALA A 91 -4.83 -19.59 -9.40
C ALA A 91 -3.58 -18.72 -9.55
N VAL A 92 -2.41 -19.24 -9.15
CA VAL A 92 -1.12 -18.55 -9.33
C VAL A 92 -0.81 -18.33 -10.81
N TYR A 93 -0.90 -19.37 -11.65
CA TYR A 93 -0.65 -19.26 -13.10
C TYR A 93 -1.65 -18.32 -13.78
N THR A 94 -2.93 -18.43 -13.42
CA THR A 94 -3.99 -17.53 -13.91
C THR A 94 -3.67 -16.07 -13.56
N THR A 95 -3.19 -15.82 -12.33
CA THR A 95 -2.80 -14.45 -11.90
C THR A 95 -1.61 -13.94 -12.70
N PHE A 96 -0.59 -14.75 -12.93
CA PHE A 96 0.57 -14.31 -13.72
C PHE A 96 0.16 -13.95 -15.15
N ILE A 97 -0.69 -14.75 -15.79
CA ILE A 97 -1.17 -14.46 -17.15
C ILE A 97 -2.02 -13.19 -17.17
N ALA A 98 -2.99 -13.06 -16.25
CA ALA A 98 -3.83 -11.88 -16.15
C ALA A 98 -3.02 -10.61 -15.87
N SER A 99 -2.04 -10.68 -14.96
CA SER A 99 -1.14 -9.57 -14.64
C SER A 99 -0.22 -9.22 -15.81
N ALA A 100 0.23 -10.19 -16.61
CA ALA A 100 1.03 -9.93 -17.80
C ALA A 100 0.22 -9.16 -18.84
N VAL A 101 -1.02 -9.58 -19.10
CA VAL A 101 -1.93 -8.91 -20.06
C VAL A 101 -2.24 -7.49 -19.58
N LEU A 102 -2.62 -7.33 -18.31
CA LEU A 102 -2.90 -6.02 -17.73
C LEU A 102 -1.68 -5.10 -17.78
N CYS A 103 -0.50 -5.62 -17.42
CA CYS A 103 0.75 -4.88 -17.48
C CYS A 103 1.06 -4.41 -18.91
N ALA A 104 0.92 -5.28 -19.91
CA ALA A 104 1.13 -4.93 -21.31
C ALA A 104 0.18 -3.81 -21.77
N LEU A 105 -1.10 -3.87 -21.40
CA LEU A 105 -2.08 -2.82 -21.69
C LEU A 105 -1.70 -1.50 -21.02
N LEU A 106 -1.27 -1.53 -19.76
CA LEU A 106 -0.85 -0.35 -19.03
C LEU A 106 0.48 0.23 -19.57
N MET A 107 1.42 -0.61 -20.00
CA MET A 107 2.62 -0.15 -20.68
C MET A 107 2.30 0.58 -21.96
N LEU A 108 1.41 0.00 -22.79
CA LEU A 108 0.96 0.63 -24.03
C LEU A 108 0.26 1.96 -23.75
N ALA A 109 -0.70 1.98 -22.82
CA ALA A 109 -1.40 3.19 -22.43
C ALA A 109 -0.46 4.25 -21.82
N GLY A 110 0.48 3.82 -20.98
CA GLY A 110 1.48 4.69 -20.36
C GLY A 110 2.44 5.31 -21.38
N THR A 111 2.97 4.50 -22.29
CA THR A 111 3.88 4.97 -23.35
C THR A 111 3.20 5.96 -24.29
N LEU A 112 1.98 5.66 -24.74
CA LEU A 112 1.21 6.56 -25.62
C LEU A 112 0.70 7.80 -24.88
N GLY A 113 0.32 7.64 -23.61
CA GLY A 113 -0.28 8.71 -22.77
C GLY A 113 0.71 9.54 -21.97
N CYS A 114 2.00 9.21 -21.93
CA CYS A 114 3.00 9.85 -21.06
C CYS A 114 2.96 11.39 -21.13
N ASN A 115 3.04 11.95 -22.34
CA ASN A 115 2.96 13.39 -22.55
C ASN A 115 1.62 14.00 -22.10
N GLY A 116 0.52 13.29 -22.35
CA GLY A 116 -0.83 13.70 -21.92
C GLY A 116 -0.97 13.73 -20.41
N MET A 117 -0.47 12.69 -19.71
CA MET A 117 -0.50 12.61 -18.25
C MET A 117 0.31 13.74 -17.60
N LEU A 118 1.52 14.00 -18.11
CA LEU A 118 2.36 15.08 -17.60
C LEU A 118 1.74 16.47 -17.82
N ARG A 119 1.09 16.70 -18.97
CA ARG A 119 0.36 17.95 -19.23
C ARG A 119 -0.88 18.07 -18.35
N LEU A 120 -1.60 16.98 -18.10
CA LEU A 120 -2.82 16.97 -17.27
C LEU A 120 -2.52 17.42 -15.83
N ILE A 121 -1.34 17.07 -15.29
CA ILE A 121 -0.90 17.50 -13.96
C ILE A 121 -0.18 18.85 -13.98
N ASN A 122 -0.22 19.59 -15.12
CA ASN A 122 0.43 20.90 -15.30
C ASN A 122 1.94 20.87 -14.98
N THR A 123 2.66 19.87 -15.49
CA THR A 123 4.10 19.79 -15.31
C THR A 123 4.79 21.01 -15.92
N PRO A 124 5.62 21.77 -15.16
CA PRO A 124 6.35 22.92 -15.69
C PRO A 124 7.32 22.54 -16.81
N GLU A 125 7.47 23.40 -17.80
CA GLU A 125 8.32 23.15 -18.99
C GLU A 125 9.79 22.86 -18.64
N ASN A 126 10.33 23.51 -17.59
CA ASN A 126 11.71 23.34 -17.15
C ASN A 126 12.01 21.96 -16.56
N VAL A 127 11.00 21.20 -16.13
CA VAL A 127 11.14 19.84 -15.57
C VAL A 127 10.46 18.78 -16.43
N PHE A 128 9.78 19.19 -17.51
CA PHE A 128 8.97 18.28 -18.33
C PHE A 128 9.81 17.16 -18.97
N ALA A 129 10.98 17.52 -19.53
CA ALA A 129 11.85 16.56 -20.19
C ALA A 129 12.39 15.50 -19.20
N ASP A 130 12.82 15.91 -18.01
CA ASP A 130 13.32 15.02 -16.96
C ASP A 130 12.21 14.15 -16.37
N SER A 131 11.01 14.73 -16.16
CA SER A 131 9.83 13.97 -15.72
C SER A 131 9.44 12.91 -16.73
N LYS A 132 9.46 13.26 -18.01
CA LYS A 132 9.16 12.31 -19.09
C LYS A 132 10.19 11.19 -19.14
N LEU A 133 11.47 11.51 -19.09
CA LEU A 133 12.56 10.53 -19.10
C LEU A 133 12.43 9.55 -17.93
N TYR A 134 12.18 10.05 -16.72
CA TYR A 134 11.96 9.22 -15.55
C TYR A 134 10.77 8.28 -15.73
N LEU A 135 9.64 8.83 -16.20
CA LEU A 135 8.40 8.09 -16.39
C LEU A 135 8.52 7.04 -17.51
N ASP A 136 9.20 7.35 -18.61
CA ASP A 136 9.44 6.40 -19.70
C ASP A 136 10.26 5.19 -19.20
N ILE A 137 11.31 5.41 -18.42
CA ILE A 137 12.12 4.33 -17.82
C ILE A 137 11.27 3.54 -16.82
N TYR A 138 10.44 4.21 -16.00
CA TYR A 138 9.56 3.57 -15.05
C TYR A 138 8.52 2.66 -15.74
N ILE A 139 7.90 3.13 -16.83
CA ILE A 139 6.93 2.36 -17.63
C ILE A 139 7.60 1.11 -18.22
N MET A 140 8.85 1.20 -18.69
CA MET A 140 9.61 0.01 -19.12
C MET A 140 9.81 -0.99 -17.97
N GLY A 141 9.92 -0.52 -16.74
CA GLY A 141 10.05 -1.33 -15.51
C GLY A 141 8.74 -1.90 -14.95
N LEU A 142 7.58 -1.55 -15.50
CA LEU A 142 6.27 -2.02 -14.99
C LEU A 142 6.17 -3.54 -14.85
N PRO A 143 6.69 -4.38 -15.78
CA PRO A 143 6.66 -5.82 -15.58
C PRO A 143 7.32 -6.27 -14.29
N PHE A 144 8.43 -5.64 -13.90
CA PHE A 144 9.12 -5.96 -12.65
C PHE A 144 8.27 -5.59 -11.44
N VAL A 145 7.62 -4.42 -11.48
CA VAL A 145 6.72 -3.98 -10.41
C VAL A 145 5.53 -4.94 -10.28
N PHE A 146 4.88 -5.32 -11.39
CA PHE A 146 3.73 -6.22 -11.39
C PHE A 146 4.09 -7.61 -10.86
N PHE A 147 5.08 -8.26 -11.47
CA PHE A 147 5.44 -9.63 -11.09
C PHE A 147 6.06 -9.71 -9.70
N TYR A 148 6.81 -8.70 -9.26
CA TYR A 148 7.27 -8.61 -7.88
C TYR A 148 6.09 -8.51 -6.90
N ASN A 149 5.09 -7.68 -7.18
CA ASN A 149 3.90 -7.55 -6.34
C ASN A 149 3.10 -8.87 -6.29
N VAL A 150 2.87 -9.53 -7.41
CA VAL A 150 2.20 -10.84 -7.43
C VAL A 150 3.02 -11.87 -6.64
N ALA A 151 4.34 -11.92 -6.82
CA ALA A 151 5.21 -12.82 -6.07
C ALA A 151 5.13 -12.60 -4.57
N THR A 152 5.14 -11.34 -4.10
CA THR A 152 5.00 -11.00 -2.67
C THR A 152 3.62 -11.40 -2.14
N GLY A 153 2.57 -11.27 -2.94
CA GLY A 153 1.22 -11.76 -2.63
C GLY A 153 1.19 -13.27 -2.44
N ILE A 154 1.86 -14.02 -3.31
CA ILE A 154 1.97 -15.49 -3.22
C ILE A 154 2.74 -15.90 -1.95
N PHE A 155 3.89 -15.27 -1.65
CA PHE A 155 4.62 -15.54 -0.41
C PHE A 155 3.74 -15.29 0.82
N SER A 156 3.04 -14.17 0.84
CA SER A 156 2.13 -13.83 1.94
C SER A 156 0.99 -14.84 2.06
N ALA A 157 0.43 -15.29 0.93
CA ALA A 157 -0.61 -16.32 0.89
C ALA A 157 -0.14 -17.67 1.43
N LEU A 158 1.14 -18.00 1.25
CA LEU A 158 1.77 -19.21 1.78
C LEU A 158 2.32 -19.02 3.22
N GLY A 159 1.97 -17.92 3.89
CA GLY A 159 2.38 -17.61 5.26
C GLY A 159 3.84 -17.17 5.41
N ASP A 160 4.51 -16.81 4.32
CA ASP A 160 5.91 -16.36 4.34
C ASP A 160 6.00 -14.84 4.14
N SER A 161 6.09 -14.11 5.23
CA SER A 161 6.33 -12.67 5.24
C SER A 161 7.81 -12.29 5.30
N LYS A 162 8.70 -13.25 5.66
CA LYS A 162 10.12 -12.97 5.79
C LYS A 162 10.84 -12.86 4.46
N THR A 163 10.50 -13.73 3.51
CA THR A 163 11.13 -13.72 2.17
C THR A 163 10.88 -12.40 1.44
N PRO A 164 9.64 -11.88 1.32
CA PRO A 164 9.39 -10.55 0.76
C PRO A 164 10.13 -9.43 1.50
N PHE A 165 10.16 -9.50 2.83
CA PHE A 165 10.87 -8.51 3.65
C PHE A 165 12.38 -8.47 3.32
N ILE A 166 13.03 -9.64 3.24
CA ILE A 166 14.47 -9.72 2.94
C ILE A 166 14.75 -9.16 1.53
N PHE A 167 13.92 -9.53 0.54
CA PHE A 167 14.08 -9.01 -0.83
C PHE A 167 13.90 -7.49 -0.89
N LEU A 168 12.90 -6.97 -0.20
CA LEU A 168 12.66 -5.52 -0.17
C LEU A 168 13.80 -4.80 0.55
N ALA A 169 14.25 -5.28 1.71
CA ALA A 169 15.35 -4.69 2.46
C ALA A 169 16.65 -4.68 1.64
N ALA A 170 16.99 -5.79 1.00
CA ALA A 170 18.18 -5.90 0.14
C ALA A 170 18.06 -4.98 -1.09
N SER A 171 16.90 -4.97 -1.75
CA SER A 171 16.65 -4.12 -2.92
C SER A 171 16.72 -2.64 -2.58
N SER A 172 16.05 -2.22 -1.51
CA SER A 172 16.04 -0.83 -1.07
C SER A 172 17.44 -0.34 -0.70
N THR A 173 18.21 -1.17 0.02
CA THR A 173 19.60 -0.85 0.36
C THR A 173 20.47 -0.76 -0.89
N SER A 174 20.36 -1.72 -1.79
CA SER A 174 21.13 -1.71 -3.06
C SER A 174 20.77 -0.52 -3.95
N ASN A 175 19.50 -0.14 -3.97
CA ASN A 175 19.04 1.00 -4.77
C ASN A 175 19.68 2.31 -4.28
N ILE A 176 19.75 2.57 -2.97
CA ILE A 176 20.44 3.76 -2.44
C ILE A 176 21.89 3.83 -2.91
N PHE A 177 22.63 2.70 -2.88
CA PHE A 177 24.00 2.66 -3.39
C PHE A 177 24.07 2.89 -4.89
N MET A 178 23.14 2.31 -5.66
CA MET A 178 23.11 2.48 -7.11
C MET A 178 22.73 3.90 -7.52
N ASP A 179 21.81 4.56 -6.81
CA ASP A 179 21.45 5.96 -7.02
C ASP A 179 22.69 6.86 -6.85
N ILE A 180 23.38 6.71 -5.72
CA ILE A 180 24.59 7.48 -5.45
C ILE A 180 25.64 7.22 -6.54
N LEU A 181 25.88 5.96 -6.91
CA LEU A 181 26.85 5.58 -7.93
C LEU A 181 26.51 6.18 -9.31
N PHE A 182 25.27 6.03 -9.76
CA PHE A 182 24.85 6.50 -11.08
C PHE A 182 24.80 8.03 -11.18
N VAL A 183 24.42 8.69 -10.09
CA VAL A 183 24.34 10.15 -10.07
C VAL A 183 25.71 10.78 -9.88
N THR A 184 26.54 10.28 -8.96
CA THR A 184 27.83 10.92 -8.63
C THR A 184 28.98 10.47 -9.51
N ALA A 185 29.15 9.14 -9.72
CA ALA A 185 30.26 8.60 -10.49
C ALA A 185 29.98 8.62 -12.00
N PHE A 186 28.79 8.18 -12.43
CA PHE A 186 28.45 8.15 -13.86
C PHE A 186 27.76 9.42 -14.36
N LYS A 187 27.43 10.37 -13.48
CA LYS A 187 26.83 11.68 -13.81
C LYS A 187 25.57 11.59 -14.69
N MET A 188 24.76 10.56 -14.46
CA MET A 188 23.57 10.27 -15.28
C MET A 188 22.37 11.17 -14.98
N GLY A 189 22.44 12.05 -13.97
CA GLY A 189 21.32 12.92 -13.59
C GLY A 189 20.06 12.14 -13.19
N VAL A 190 18.89 12.64 -13.59
CA VAL A 190 17.58 12.00 -13.30
C VAL A 190 17.49 10.59 -13.89
N ALA A 191 18.10 10.35 -15.05
CA ALA A 191 18.17 9.01 -15.64
C ALA A 191 18.85 8.01 -14.71
N GLY A 192 19.88 8.45 -13.94
CA GLY A 192 20.58 7.60 -12.98
C GLY A 192 19.67 7.04 -11.90
N VAL A 193 18.85 7.88 -11.30
CA VAL A 193 17.85 7.47 -10.29
C VAL A 193 16.81 6.51 -10.91
N ALA A 194 16.31 6.81 -12.09
CA ALA A 194 15.35 5.96 -12.79
C ALA A 194 15.92 4.58 -13.11
N TRP A 195 17.15 4.51 -13.65
CA TRP A 195 17.82 3.25 -13.98
C TRP A 195 18.24 2.45 -12.76
N ALA A 196 18.63 3.08 -11.66
CA ALA A 196 18.92 2.40 -10.40
C ALA A 196 17.67 1.68 -9.88
N THR A 197 16.53 2.37 -9.88
CA THR A 197 15.23 1.79 -9.51
C THR A 197 14.85 0.65 -10.45
N PHE A 198 14.96 0.82 -11.75
CA PHE A 198 14.68 -0.20 -12.76
C PHE A 198 15.50 -1.48 -12.54
N LEU A 199 16.81 -1.36 -12.35
CA LEU A 199 17.70 -2.50 -12.16
C LEU A 199 17.46 -3.21 -10.84
N CYS A 200 17.31 -2.47 -9.73
CA CYS A 200 17.05 -3.07 -8.41
C CYS A 200 15.70 -3.76 -8.35
N GLN A 201 14.66 -3.18 -8.94
CA GLN A 201 13.34 -3.80 -9.10
C GLN A 201 13.42 -5.05 -9.99
N GLY A 202 14.17 -4.99 -11.10
CA GLY A 202 14.38 -6.10 -12.02
C GLY A 202 15.02 -7.30 -11.33
N VAL A 203 16.14 -7.09 -10.64
CA VAL A 203 16.84 -8.15 -9.90
C VAL A 203 15.94 -8.75 -8.82
N SER A 204 15.24 -7.91 -8.05
CA SER A 204 14.33 -8.36 -7.00
C SER A 204 13.17 -9.16 -7.56
N CYS A 205 12.60 -8.73 -8.69
CA CYS A 205 11.54 -9.44 -9.39
C CYS A 205 12.01 -10.82 -9.85
N VAL A 206 13.15 -10.91 -10.53
CA VAL A 206 13.70 -12.19 -11.02
C VAL A 206 13.95 -13.14 -9.86
N LEU A 207 14.58 -12.67 -8.78
CA LEU A 207 14.81 -13.49 -7.59
C LEU A 207 13.50 -13.95 -6.97
N ALA A 208 12.55 -13.05 -6.75
CA ALA A 208 11.24 -13.40 -6.18
C ALA A 208 10.51 -14.44 -7.04
N MET A 209 10.51 -14.28 -8.36
CA MET A 209 9.89 -15.22 -9.30
C MET A 209 10.56 -16.59 -9.24
N LEU A 210 11.89 -16.65 -9.23
CA LEU A 210 12.63 -17.93 -9.12
C LEU A 210 12.27 -18.65 -7.82
N PHE A 211 12.17 -17.91 -6.70
CA PHE A 211 11.79 -18.50 -5.41
C PHE A 211 10.33 -18.95 -5.40
N VAL A 212 9.41 -18.21 -5.98
CA VAL A 212 8.01 -18.63 -6.14
C VAL A 212 7.92 -19.90 -6.95
N LEU A 213 8.58 -19.97 -8.13
CA LEU A 213 8.56 -21.15 -8.99
C LEU A 213 9.15 -22.38 -8.29
N ARG A 214 10.25 -22.21 -7.55
CA ARG A 214 10.83 -23.30 -6.75
C ARG A 214 9.85 -23.78 -5.68
N ARG A 215 9.16 -22.87 -5.00
CA ARG A 215 8.15 -23.23 -4.00
C ARG A 215 6.94 -23.94 -4.58
N LEU A 216 6.44 -23.49 -5.72
CA LEU A 216 5.33 -24.17 -6.41
C LEU A 216 5.72 -25.60 -6.84
N LYS A 217 6.97 -25.81 -7.26
CA LYS A 217 7.48 -27.14 -7.57
C LYS A 217 7.58 -28.05 -6.34
N SER A 218 7.95 -27.51 -5.19
CA SER A 218 8.04 -28.26 -3.93
C SER A 218 6.69 -28.58 -3.27
N VAL A 219 5.61 -28.00 -3.75
CA VAL A 219 4.25 -28.36 -3.34
C VAL A 219 3.82 -29.57 -4.14
N GLU A 220 3.94 -30.76 -3.54
CA GLU A 220 3.47 -32.02 -4.15
C GLU A 220 1.94 -32.04 -4.17
N THR A 221 1.36 -32.39 -5.31
CA THR A 221 -0.07 -32.59 -5.50
C THR A 221 -0.30 -33.60 -6.62
N GLU A 222 -1.19 -34.53 -6.38
CA GLU A 222 -1.66 -35.48 -7.39
C GLU A 222 -2.67 -34.85 -8.35
N GLU A 223 -3.27 -33.72 -7.96
CA GLU A 223 -4.22 -32.98 -8.79
C GLU A 223 -3.50 -32.28 -9.94
N LYS A 224 -4.07 -32.40 -11.14
CA LYS A 224 -3.57 -31.67 -12.31
C LYS A 224 -3.86 -30.16 -12.15
N SER A 225 -2.83 -29.34 -12.26
CA SER A 225 -2.98 -27.89 -12.33
C SER A 225 -3.17 -27.44 -13.79
N ALA A 226 -4.16 -26.63 -14.04
CA ALA A 226 -4.36 -25.98 -15.34
C ALA A 226 -3.48 -24.71 -15.42
N ILE A 227 -3.13 -24.31 -16.63
CA ILE A 227 -2.36 -23.08 -16.88
C ILE A 227 -3.23 -21.83 -16.64
N PHE A 228 -4.52 -21.93 -16.97
CA PHE A 228 -5.48 -20.83 -16.82
C PHE A 228 -6.86 -21.38 -16.46
N SER A 229 -7.58 -20.65 -15.61
CA SER A 229 -8.96 -20.95 -15.24
C SER A 229 -9.78 -19.65 -15.20
N PHE A 230 -10.75 -19.52 -16.10
CA PHE A 230 -11.63 -18.36 -16.15
C PHE A 230 -12.46 -18.16 -14.86
N PRO A 231 -13.02 -19.21 -14.22
CA PRO A 231 -13.68 -19.07 -12.93
C PRO A 231 -12.75 -18.51 -11.83
N LEU A 232 -11.50 -18.99 -11.75
CA LEU A 232 -10.52 -18.46 -10.79
C LEU A 232 -10.12 -17.03 -11.14
N PHE A 233 -9.97 -16.69 -12.42
CA PHE A 233 -9.75 -15.32 -12.86
C PHE A 233 -10.86 -14.39 -12.37
N CYS A 234 -12.14 -14.77 -12.55
CA CYS A 234 -13.27 -13.98 -12.05
C CYS A 234 -13.26 -13.80 -10.53
N ARG A 235 -12.90 -14.85 -9.78
CA ARG A 235 -12.76 -14.76 -8.31
C ARG A 235 -11.62 -13.80 -7.90
N ILE A 236 -10.48 -13.87 -8.57
CA ILE A 236 -9.35 -12.98 -8.33
C ILE A 236 -9.71 -11.53 -8.69
N ALA A 237 -10.32 -11.32 -9.86
CA ALA A 237 -10.75 -10.02 -10.35
C ALA A 237 -11.80 -9.38 -9.42
N ALA A 238 -12.72 -10.17 -8.85
CA ALA A 238 -13.72 -9.70 -7.89
C ALA A 238 -13.11 -9.09 -6.62
N ILE A 239 -11.85 -9.43 -6.30
CA ILE A 239 -11.10 -8.84 -5.19
C ILE A 239 -10.12 -7.76 -5.69
N ALA A 240 -9.44 -8.01 -6.80
CA ALA A 240 -8.44 -7.12 -7.36
C ALA A 240 -9.04 -5.78 -7.82
N VAL A 241 -10.14 -5.82 -8.59
CA VAL A 241 -10.77 -4.61 -9.14
C VAL A 241 -11.24 -3.64 -8.04
N PRO A 242 -11.99 -4.08 -7.02
CA PRO A 242 -12.34 -3.21 -5.91
C PRO A 242 -11.12 -2.62 -5.17
N SER A 243 -10.05 -3.40 -5.04
CA SER A 243 -8.82 -2.94 -4.38
C SER A 243 -8.08 -1.88 -5.22
N ILE A 244 -8.07 -2.02 -6.55
CA ILE A 244 -7.56 -0.99 -7.47
C ILE A 244 -8.39 0.29 -7.34
N LEU A 245 -9.72 0.16 -7.41
CA LEU A 245 -10.63 1.30 -7.27
C LEU A 245 -10.44 2.02 -5.94
N GLN A 246 -10.34 1.27 -4.83
CA GLN A 246 -10.06 1.84 -3.51
C GLN A 246 -8.80 2.72 -3.54
N GLN A 247 -7.69 2.21 -4.07
CA GLN A 247 -6.43 2.93 -4.09
C GLN A 247 -6.50 4.17 -4.98
N SER A 248 -7.16 4.06 -6.12
CA SER A 248 -7.38 5.18 -7.04
C SER A 248 -8.26 6.29 -6.41
N PHE A 249 -9.33 5.91 -5.74
CA PHE A 249 -10.21 6.87 -5.05
C PHE A 249 -9.52 7.56 -3.86
N ILE A 250 -8.64 6.85 -3.14
CA ILE A 250 -7.80 7.46 -2.08
C ILE A 250 -6.94 8.58 -2.68
N SER A 251 -6.30 8.33 -3.81
CA SER A 251 -5.44 9.32 -4.48
C SER A 251 -6.26 10.54 -4.94
N VAL A 252 -7.40 10.31 -5.60
CA VAL A 252 -8.30 11.41 -6.02
C VAL A 252 -8.81 12.22 -4.80
N GLY A 253 -9.22 11.54 -3.74
CA GLY A 253 -9.66 12.19 -2.50
C GLY A 253 -8.58 13.07 -1.87
N ASN A 254 -7.35 12.59 -1.85
CA ASN A 254 -6.20 13.35 -1.34
C ASN A 254 -5.92 14.61 -2.18
N ILE A 255 -6.03 14.53 -3.51
CA ILE A 255 -5.88 15.68 -4.42
C ILE A 255 -6.96 16.75 -4.12
N VAL A 256 -8.22 16.35 -3.94
CA VAL A 256 -9.31 17.29 -3.61
C VAL A 256 -9.06 17.94 -2.25
N ILE A 257 -8.69 17.17 -1.23
CA ILE A 257 -8.37 17.72 0.10
C ILE A 257 -7.18 18.68 0.02
N GLN A 258 -6.14 18.34 -0.75
CA GLN A 258 -5.00 19.22 -0.98
C GLN A 258 -5.42 20.54 -1.61
N GLY A 259 -6.35 20.51 -2.58
CA GLY A 259 -6.93 21.72 -3.18
C GLY A 259 -7.63 22.61 -2.16
N VAL A 260 -8.39 22.03 -1.22
CA VAL A 260 -9.02 22.78 -0.13
C VAL A 260 -7.96 23.38 0.79
N ILE A 261 -6.91 22.64 1.14
CA ILE A 261 -5.82 23.12 2.01
C ILE A 261 -5.04 24.27 1.37
N ASN A 262 -4.80 24.20 0.06
CA ASN A 262 -4.09 25.24 -0.68
C ASN A 262 -4.80 26.60 -0.60
N SER A 263 -6.13 26.63 -0.47
CA SER A 263 -6.89 27.86 -0.32
C SER A 263 -6.64 28.61 1.01
N PHE A 264 -6.03 27.95 2.00
CA PHE A 264 -5.69 28.55 3.30
C PHE A 264 -4.28 29.18 3.35
N GLY A 265 -3.55 29.12 2.24
CA GLY A 265 -2.25 29.77 2.11
C GLY A 265 -1.05 28.85 2.36
N SER A 266 0.14 29.36 2.01
CA SER A 266 1.37 28.59 1.96
C SER A 266 1.84 28.02 3.31
N SER A 267 1.61 28.75 4.41
CA SER A 267 1.97 28.31 5.76
C SER A 267 1.18 27.06 6.18
N VAL A 268 -0.14 27.06 5.95
CA VAL A 268 -0.99 25.91 6.24
C VAL A 268 -0.60 24.72 5.38
N MET A 269 -0.35 24.97 4.10
CA MET A 269 0.09 23.94 3.14
C MET A 269 1.42 23.30 3.55
N ALA A 270 2.39 24.10 3.98
CA ALA A 270 3.69 23.59 4.45
C ALA A 270 3.54 22.71 5.71
N GLY A 271 2.78 23.20 6.71
CA GLY A 271 2.50 22.44 7.94
C GLY A 271 1.77 21.11 7.66
N TYR A 272 0.79 21.13 6.79
CA TYR A 272 0.09 19.91 6.35
C TYR A 272 1.03 18.95 5.62
N SER A 273 1.83 19.44 4.68
CA SER A 273 2.75 18.61 3.90
C SER A 273 3.76 17.85 4.79
N ALA A 274 4.25 18.47 5.85
CA ALA A 274 5.09 17.81 6.83
C ALA A 274 4.33 16.74 7.62
N SER A 275 3.14 17.09 8.11
CA SER A 275 2.36 16.22 8.99
C SER A 275 1.70 15.05 8.25
N VAL A 276 1.30 15.23 7.00
CA VAL A 276 0.72 14.15 6.19
C VAL A 276 1.73 13.06 5.85
N LYS A 277 3.03 13.38 5.76
CA LYS A 277 4.08 12.36 5.60
C LYS A 277 4.13 11.43 6.82
N LEU A 278 4.06 12.01 8.02
CA LEU A 278 3.98 11.26 9.27
C LEU A 278 2.70 10.41 9.35
N ASN A 279 1.57 11.00 8.98
CA ASN A 279 0.29 10.30 8.92
C ASN A 279 0.34 9.12 7.92
N ASN A 280 0.87 9.32 6.72
CA ASN A 280 0.95 8.29 5.70
C ASN A 280 1.84 7.11 6.13
N LEU A 281 2.94 7.36 6.85
CA LEU A 281 3.75 6.30 7.43
C LEU A 281 2.92 5.38 8.34
N VAL A 282 2.10 5.96 9.22
CA VAL A 282 1.24 5.20 10.13
C VAL A 282 0.14 4.47 9.37
N ILE A 283 -0.59 5.17 8.50
CA ILE A 283 -1.71 4.58 7.74
C ILE A 283 -1.23 3.44 6.83
N THR A 284 -0.10 3.61 6.15
CA THR A 284 0.49 2.55 5.30
C THR A 284 0.90 1.34 6.14
N SER A 285 1.48 1.56 7.31
CA SER A 285 1.84 0.49 8.26
C SER A 285 0.61 -0.29 8.73
N LEU A 286 -0.44 0.41 9.15
CA LEU A 286 -1.70 -0.20 9.60
C LEU A 286 -2.42 -0.93 8.46
N THR A 287 -2.40 -0.39 7.24
CA THR A 287 -2.98 -1.03 6.04
C THR A 287 -2.24 -2.33 5.72
N THR A 288 -0.91 -2.33 5.81
CA THR A 288 -0.10 -3.54 5.57
C THR A 288 -0.38 -4.62 6.62
N LEU A 289 -0.56 -4.24 7.88
CA LEU A 289 -1.00 -5.18 8.92
C LEU A 289 -2.41 -5.71 8.63
N GLY A 290 -3.33 -4.86 8.14
CA GLY A 290 -4.65 -5.27 7.66
C GLY A 290 -4.58 -6.30 6.53
N ASN A 291 -3.62 -6.15 5.60
CA ASN A 291 -3.37 -7.14 4.55
C ASN A 291 -2.85 -8.48 5.13
N GLY A 292 -1.99 -8.43 6.16
CA GLY A 292 -1.56 -9.62 6.88
C GLY A 292 -2.73 -10.36 7.55
N ILE A 293 -3.62 -9.61 8.19
CA ILE A 293 -4.86 -10.17 8.79
C ILE A 293 -5.77 -10.77 7.72
N SER A 294 -5.84 -10.15 6.53
CA SER A 294 -6.61 -10.68 5.41
C SER A 294 -6.11 -12.07 4.98
N ASN A 295 -4.79 -12.24 4.83
CA ASN A 295 -4.20 -13.54 4.46
C ASN A 295 -4.38 -14.59 5.58
N PHE A 296 -4.22 -14.20 6.85
CA PHE A 296 -4.49 -15.08 7.98
C PHE A 296 -5.96 -15.55 7.97
N THR A 297 -6.89 -14.62 7.79
CA THR A 297 -8.33 -14.89 7.70
C THR A 297 -8.64 -15.81 6.53
N ALA A 298 -8.11 -15.50 5.33
CA ALA A 298 -8.34 -16.27 4.12
C ALA A 298 -7.88 -17.74 4.28
N GLN A 299 -6.70 -17.99 4.85
CA GLN A 299 -6.25 -19.36 5.11
C GLN A 299 -7.15 -20.08 6.13
N ASN A 300 -7.56 -19.42 7.21
CA ASN A 300 -8.40 -20.04 8.23
C ASN A 300 -9.84 -20.29 7.75
N ILE A 301 -10.41 -19.42 6.91
CA ILE A 301 -11.69 -19.68 6.24
C ILE A 301 -11.57 -20.86 5.28
N GLY A 302 -10.52 -20.90 4.47
CA GLY A 302 -10.24 -22.05 3.60
C GLY A 302 -10.17 -23.37 4.36
N ALA A 303 -9.55 -23.35 5.54
CA ALA A 303 -9.48 -24.50 6.44
C ALA A 303 -10.75 -24.73 7.28
N SER A 304 -11.82 -23.95 7.09
CA SER A 304 -13.05 -23.98 7.89
C SER A 304 -12.85 -23.77 9.41
N LYS A 305 -11.81 -23.03 9.80
CA LYS A 305 -11.44 -22.74 11.20
C LYS A 305 -11.96 -21.37 11.67
N MET A 306 -13.27 -21.20 11.76
CA MET A 306 -13.90 -19.90 12.02
C MET A 306 -13.57 -19.32 13.40
N ASP A 307 -13.38 -20.16 14.42
CA ASP A 307 -12.97 -19.68 15.76
C ASP A 307 -11.61 -19.02 15.72
N ARG A 308 -10.68 -19.53 14.89
CA ARG A 308 -9.36 -18.93 14.71
C ARG A 308 -9.43 -17.56 14.02
N VAL A 309 -10.43 -17.33 13.15
CA VAL A 309 -10.67 -16.00 12.56
C VAL A 309 -11.07 -15.00 13.65
N ARG A 310 -11.94 -15.39 14.58
CA ARG A 310 -12.34 -14.55 15.74
C ARG A 310 -11.15 -14.24 16.65
N ASP A 311 -10.33 -15.24 16.96
CA ASP A 311 -9.14 -15.06 17.77
C ASP A 311 -8.09 -14.23 17.06
N GLY A 312 -7.92 -14.42 15.75
CA GLY A 312 -7.05 -13.60 14.89
C GLY A 312 -7.50 -12.14 14.84
N PHE A 313 -8.80 -11.87 14.77
CA PHE A 313 -9.32 -10.52 14.85
C PHE A 313 -8.94 -9.83 16.18
N ARG A 314 -9.16 -10.53 17.31
CA ARG A 314 -8.80 -10.01 18.64
C ARG A 314 -7.29 -9.81 18.79
N ALA A 315 -6.50 -10.75 18.28
CA ALA A 315 -5.05 -10.67 18.30
C ALA A 315 -4.53 -9.54 17.39
N GLY A 316 -5.16 -9.33 16.23
CA GLY A 316 -4.88 -8.23 15.32
C GLY A 316 -5.16 -6.87 15.95
N LEU A 317 -6.31 -6.71 16.63
CA LEU A 317 -6.61 -5.48 17.37
C LEU A 317 -5.57 -5.18 18.45
N LYS A 318 -5.18 -6.19 19.24
CA LYS A 318 -4.13 -6.02 20.26
C LYS A 318 -2.81 -5.57 19.63
N LEU A 319 -2.40 -6.19 18.52
CA LEU A 319 -1.18 -5.86 17.81
C LEU A 319 -1.17 -4.41 17.33
N VAL A 320 -2.22 -4.01 16.59
CA VAL A 320 -2.27 -2.64 16.04
C VAL A 320 -2.36 -1.58 17.14
N TRP A 321 -3.06 -1.85 18.24
CA TRP A 321 -3.15 -0.92 19.37
C TRP A 321 -1.85 -0.81 20.14
N MET A 322 -1.10 -1.90 20.32
CA MET A 322 0.24 -1.86 20.90
C MET A 322 1.21 -1.03 20.04
N LEU A 323 1.05 -1.03 18.73
CA LEU A 323 1.85 -0.19 17.83
C LEU A 323 1.35 1.26 17.80
N CYS A 324 0.04 1.48 17.84
CA CYS A 324 -0.53 2.84 17.86
C CYS A 324 -0.19 3.61 19.13
N LEU A 325 -0.17 2.95 20.28
CA LEU A 325 0.02 3.62 21.58
C LEU A 325 1.31 4.47 21.64
N PRO A 326 2.52 3.93 21.37
CA PRO A 326 3.74 4.74 21.40
C PRO A 326 3.76 5.79 20.29
N ILE A 327 3.18 5.52 19.12
CA ILE A 327 3.13 6.46 18.00
C ILE A 327 2.23 7.66 18.36
N VAL A 328 1.04 7.41 18.90
CA VAL A 328 0.11 8.46 19.33
C VAL A 328 0.74 9.30 20.46
N ALA A 329 1.36 8.66 21.45
CA ALA A 329 2.07 9.36 22.50
C ALA A 329 3.19 10.25 21.93
N LEU A 330 3.98 9.72 20.99
CA LEU A 330 5.05 10.47 20.33
C LEU A 330 4.51 11.67 19.53
N TYR A 331 3.39 11.50 18.81
CA TYR A 331 2.80 12.58 18.00
C TYR A 331 2.15 13.66 18.86
N LEU A 332 1.54 13.30 19.98
CA LEU A 332 0.93 14.25 20.90
C LEU A 332 1.99 15.06 21.71
N LEU A 333 3.04 14.38 22.18
CA LEU A 333 4.07 14.99 23.02
C LEU A 333 5.21 15.61 22.20
N GLY A 334 5.64 14.95 21.14
CA GLY A 334 6.78 15.33 20.30
C GLY A 334 6.39 15.92 18.93
N GLY A 335 5.12 16.20 18.68
CA GLY A 335 4.61 16.62 17.36
C GLY A 335 5.36 17.83 16.79
N ARG A 336 5.71 18.83 17.62
CA ARG A 336 6.50 19.99 17.19
C ARG A 336 7.89 19.61 16.69
N MET A 337 8.58 18.72 17.40
CA MET A 337 9.89 18.20 17.01
C MET A 337 9.81 17.42 15.69
N LEU A 338 8.80 16.54 15.55
CA LEU A 338 8.62 15.72 14.37
C LEU A 338 8.29 16.55 13.13
N VAL A 339 7.40 17.52 13.23
CA VAL A 339 7.06 18.43 12.13
C VAL A 339 8.28 19.25 11.71
N ASN A 340 9.10 19.70 12.69
CA ASN A 340 10.34 20.45 12.43
C ASN A 340 11.39 19.66 11.63
N ILE A 341 11.41 18.33 11.73
CA ILE A 341 12.34 17.49 10.95
C ILE A 341 12.13 17.67 9.43
N PHE A 342 10.89 17.96 9.01
CA PHE A 342 10.50 18.09 7.61
C PHE A 342 10.49 19.53 7.09
N MET A 343 10.83 20.51 7.91
CA MET A 343 10.80 21.93 7.52
C MET A 343 12.07 22.62 7.94
N ASN A 344 12.68 23.37 7.02
CA ASN A 344 13.78 24.26 7.32
C ASN A 344 13.20 25.63 7.73
N GLU A 345 13.51 26.11 8.93
CA GLU A 345 13.06 27.40 9.47
C GLU A 345 11.53 27.65 9.31
N PRO A 346 10.68 26.79 9.89
CA PRO A 346 9.23 26.92 9.70
C PRO A 346 8.69 28.19 10.36
N SER A 347 7.74 28.87 9.70
CA SER A 347 6.95 29.91 10.34
C SER A 347 6.12 29.31 11.50
N GLU A 348 5.83 30.12 12.54
CA GLU A 348 4.97 29.66 13.64
C GLU A 348 3.58 29.22 13.15
N ALA A 349 3.05 29.85 12.11
CA ALA A 349 1.78 29.46 11.50
C ALA A 349 1.84 28.06 10.83
N ALA A 350 2.94 27.75 10.12
CA ALA A 350 3.14 26.43 9.53
C ALA A 350 3.31 25.36 10.61
N MET A 351 4.13 25.66 11.63
CA MET A 351 4.33 24.76 12.76
C MET A 351 3.03 24.49 13.52
N ALA A 352 2.26 25.53 13.82
CA ALA A 352 0.98 25.40 14.51
C ALA A 352 -0.01 24.56 13.72
N SER A 353 -0.11 24.77 12.41
CA SER A 353 -0.99 24.00 11.51
C SER A 353 -0.63 22.51 11.50
N GLY A 354 0.65 22.19 11.32
CA GLY A 354 1.12 20.81 11.31
C GLY A 354 0.92 20.08 12.63
N VAL A 355 1.24 20.74 13.75
CA VAL A 355 1.03 20.18 15.09
C VAL A 355 -0.46 20.01 15.40
N GLN A 356 -1.30 20.96 14.98
CA GLN A 356 -2.75 20.86 15.15
C GLN A 356 -3.32 19.65 14.40
N PHE A 357 -2.88 19.43 13.15
CA PHE A 357 -3.27 18.23 12.39
C PHE A 357 -2.92 16.94 13.16
N LEU A 358 -1.67 16.81 13.62
CA LEU A 358 -1.25 15.62 14.36
C LEU A 358 -2.05 15.43 15.65
N ARG A 359 -2.32 16.50 16.39
CA ARG A 359 -3.09 16.45 17.65
C ARG A 359 -4.53 16.01 17.45
N ILE A 360 -5.17 16.45 16.35
CA ILE A 360 -6.56 16.09 16.03
C ILE A 360 -6.63 14.66 15.48
N VAL A 361 -5.73 14.29 14.58
CA VAL A 361 -5.84 13.04 13.81
C VAL A 361 -5.24 11.85 14.55
N SER A 362 -4.09 12.02 15.25
CA SER A 362 -3.37 10.86 15.81
C SER A 362 -4.14 10.04 16.86
N PRO A 363 -4.98 10.59 17.75
CA PRO A 363 -5.79 9.77 18.65
C PRO A 363 -6.71 8.80 17.93
N PHE A 364 -7.14 9.15 16.73
CA PHE A 364 -8.03 8.34 15.90
C PHE A 364 -7.32 7.23 15.13
N TYR A 365 -5.99 7.08 15.28
CA TYR A 365 -5.29 5.88 14.78
C TYR A 365 -5.81 4.60 15.43
N PHE A 366 -6.27 4.66 16.68
CA PHE A 366 -6.97 3.52 17.31
C PHE A 366 -8.28 3.19 16.59
N VAL A 367 -9.01 4.19 16.15
CA VAL A 367 -10.28 4.03 15.44
C VAL A 367 -10.05 3.45 14.03
N VAL A 368 -9.17 4.07 13.24
CA VAL A 368 -8.89 3.59 11.89
C VAL A 368 -8.21 2.22 11.90
N SER A 369 -7.43 1.89 12.91
CA SER A 369 -6.86 0.55 13.05
C SER A 369 -7.92 -0.52 13.26
N CYS A 370 -8.97 -0.25 14.07
CA CYS A 370 -10.12 -1.15 14.18
C CYS A 370 -10.82 -1.37 12.84
N LYS A 371 -11.00 -0.28 12.05
CA LYS A 371 -11.54 -0.38 10.69
C LYS A 371 -10.68 -1.30 9.83
N LEU A 372 -9.37 -1.06 9.77
CA LEU A 372 -8.44 -1.80 8.90
C LEU A 372 -8.32 -3.28 9.28
N VAL A 373 -8.41 -3.61 10.56
CA VAL A 373 -8.47 -5.02 11.04
C VAL A 373 -9.78 -5.68 10.59
N SER A 374 -10.92 -4.98 10.75
CA SER A 374 -12.23 -5.49 10.29
C SER A 374 -12.25 -5.67 8.77
N ASP A 375 -11.76 -4.69 8.04
CA ASP A 375 -11.62 -4.73 6.58
C ASP A 375 -10.71 -5.90 6.13
N GLY A 376 -9.65 -6.19 6.90
CA GLY A 376 -8.80 -7.36 6.67
C GLY A 376 -9.58 -8.67 6.73
N VAL A 377 -10.47 -8.83 7.72
CA VAL A 377 -11.33 -10.02 7.82
C VAL A 377 -12.33 -10.07 6.67
N LEU A 378 -13.03 -8.97 6.37
CA LEU A 378 -14.02 -8.91 5.29
C LEU A 378 -13.38 -9.26 3.94
N ARG A 379 -12.22 -8.70 3.64
CA ARG A 379 -11.47 -8.96 2.41
C ARG A 379 -10.94 -10.38 2.35
N GLY A 380 -10.36 -10.89 3.44
CA GLY A 380 -9.89 -12.29 3.53
C GLY A 380 -11.01 -13.31 3.34
N ALA A 381 -12.24 -12.95 3.73
CA ALA A 381 -13.45 -13.71 3.49
C ALA A 381 -14.01 -13.55 2.05
N GLY A 382 -13.51 -12.62 1.24
CA GLY A 382 -14.05 -12.31 -0.07
C GLY A 382 -15.31 -11.45 -0.05
N LEU A 383 -15.66 -10.85 1.09
CA LEU A 383 -16.84 -9.98 1.28
C LEU A 383 -16.55 -8.56 0.77
N MET A 384 -16.30 -8.46 -0.55
CA MET A 384 -15.86 -7.21 -1.16
C MET A 384 -16.93 -6.13 -1.21
N LYS A 385 -18.23 -6.49 -1.20
CA LYS A 385 -19.34 -5.52 -1.17
C LYS A 385 -19.33 -4.74 0.14
N GLU A 386 -19.27 -5.44 1.27
CA GLU A 386 -19.25 -4.89 2.62
C GLU A 386 -18.00 -4.02 2.83
N PHE A 387 -16.84 -4.53 2.39
CA PHE A 387 -15.58 -3.81 2.40
C PHE A 387 -15.66 -2.51 1.58
N MET A 388 -16.17 -2.56 0.33
CA MET A 388 -16.31 -1.38 -0.53
C MET A 388 -17.26 -0.35 0.07
N VAL A 389 -18.44 -0.77 0.56
CA VAL A 389 -19.42 0.14 1.13
C VAL A 389 -18.81 0.93 2.29
N ALA A 390 -18.12 0.26 3.23
CA ALA A 390 -17.46 0.94 4.34
C ALA A 390 -16.35 1.89 3.88
N THR A 391 -15.51 1.44 2.93
CA THR A 391 -14.36 2.21 2.47
C THR A 391 -14.76 3.41 1.61
N PHE A 392 -15.71 3.26 0.67
CA PHE A 392 -16.17 4.39 -0.13
C PHE A 392 -16.97 5.39 0.70
N THR A 393 -17.70 4.94 1.71
CA THR A 393 -18.36 5.84 2.67
C THR A 393 -17.33 6.73 3.37
N ASP A 394 -16.21 6.15 3.87
CA ASP A 394 -15.11 6.93 4.45
C ASP A 394 -14.59 8.00 3.47
N LEU A 395 -14.24 7.58 2.26
CA LEU A 395 -13.62 8.46 1.26
C LEU A 395 -14.55 9.61 0.86
N ILE A 396 -15.84 9.31 0.58
CA ILE A 396 -16.82 10.32 0.19
C ILE A 396 -17.10 11.28 1.35
N LEU A 397 -17.31 10.74 2.56
CA LEU A 397 -17.55 11.57 3.74
C LEU A 397 -16.35 12.45 4.06
N ARG A 398 -15.14 11.92 4.02
CA ARG A 398 -13.94 12.68 4.32
C ARG A 398 -13.76 13.86 3.36
N VAL A 399 -13.95 13.66 2.06
CA VAL A 399 -13.89 14.74 1.07
C VAL A 399 -15.02 15.72 1.26
N GLY A 400 -16.26 15.27 1.38
CA GLY A 400 -17.43 16.12 1.58
C GLY A 400 -17.37 16.94 2.86
N LEU A 401 -16.94 16.32 3.96
CA LEU A 401 -16.74 17.00 5.24
C LEU A 401 -15.58 17.98 5.21
N ALA A 402 -14.47 17.65 4.54
CA ALA A 402 -13.35 18.57 4.38
C ALA A 402 -13.81 19.86 3.67
N ILE A 403 -14.59 19.75 2.58
CA ILE A 403 -15.15 20.90 1.87
C ILE A 403 -16.21 21.63 2.71
N GLY A 404 -17.12 20.91 3.35
CA GLY A 404 -18.23 21.51 4.13
C GLY A 404 -17.74 22.19 5.41
N LEU A 405 -16.96 21.46 6.23
CA LEU A 405 -16.48 21.97 7.50
C LEU A 405 -15.41 23.06 7.35
N SER A 406 -14.67 23.08 6.24
CA SER A 406 -13.70 24.15 5.96
C SER A 406 -14.35 25.52 5.90
N LYS A 407 -15.60 25.61 5.45
CA LYS A 407 -16.37 26.86 5.36
C LYS A 407 -16.83 27.40 6.72
N VAL A 408 -16.99 26.51 7.71
CA VAL A 408 -17.52 26.85 9.06
C VAL A 408 -16.41 26.94 10.09
N LEU A 409 -15.47 26.00 10.07
CA LEU A 409 -14.40 25.83 11.07
C LEU A 409 -12.99 26.15 10.51
N GLY A 410 -12.92 26.64 9.27
CA GLY A 410 -11.64 26.88 8.61
C GLY A 410 -10.80 25.61 8.48
N VAL A 411 -9.49 25.74 8.65
CA VAL A 411 -8.52 24.64 8.56
C VAL A 411 -8.82 23.49 9.54
N THR A 412 -9.28 23.83 10.74
CA THR A 412 -9.65 22.83 11.77
C THR A 412 -10.74 21.90 11.27
N GLY A 413 -11.68 22.42 10.47
CA GLY A 413 -12.74 21.62 9.85
C GLY A 413 -12.19 20.58 8.87
N VAL A 414 -11.15 20.92 8.12
CA VAL A 414 -10.46 19.96 7.24
C VAL A 414 -9.82 18.83 8.04
N TRP A 415 -9.16 19.18 9.18
CA TRP A 415 -8.55 18.19 10.05
C TRP A 415 -9.58 17.25 10.69
N CYS A 416 -10.72 17.78 11.11
CA CYS A 416 -11.81 16.98 11.72
C CYS A 416 -12.49 16.03 10.73
N ALA A 417 -12.40 16.26 9.44
CA ALA A 417 -12.98 15.37 8.43
C ALA A 417 -12.38 13.95 8.48
N TRP A 418 -11.09 13.82 8.82
CA TRP A 418 -10.40 12.52 8.92
C TRP A 418 -10.97 11.66 10.06
N PRO A 419 -10.99 12.14 11.33
CA PRO A 419 -11.58 11.41 12.45
C PRO A 419 -13.04 11.01 12.24
N ILE A 420 -13.85 11.91 11.70
CA ILE A 420 -15.28 11.65 11.48
C ILE A 420 -15.47 10.55 10.43
N GLY A 421 -14.81 10.66 9.27
CA GLY A 421 -14.86 9.64 8.22
C GLY A 421 -14.41 8.27 8.73
N TRP A 422 -13.27 8.22 9.43
CA TRP A 422 -12.75 6.98 10.01
C TRP A 422 -13.68 6.36 11.05
N THR A 423 -14.32 7.18 11.88
CA THR A 423 -15.23 6.69 12.93
C THR A 423 -16.47 6.06 12.30
N ILE A 424 -17.10 6.71 11.32
CA ILE A 424 -18.27 6.18 10.64
C ILE A 424 -17.93 4.88 9.91
N ALA A 425 -16.83 4.88 9.16
CA ALA A 425 -16.39 3.69 8.44
C ALA A 425 -16.00 2.53 9.38
N MET A 426 -15.36 2.84 10.53
CA MET A 426 -15.05 1.85 11.55
C MET A 426 -16.31 1.20 12.09
N VAL A 427 -17.33 1.99 12.43
CA VAL A 427 -18.63 1.47 12.91
C VAL A 427 -19.23 0.56 11.86
N MET A 428 -19.23 0.94 10.58
CA MET A 428 -19.75 0.12 9.48
C MET A 428 -18.98 -1.19 9.33
N SER A 429 -17.64 -1.13 9.26
CA SER A 429 -16.80 -2.34 9.10
C SER A 429 -16.95 -3.30 10.28
N VAL A 430 -17.03 -2.78 11.52
CA VAL A 430 -17.25 -3.60 12.73
C VAL A 430 -18.65 -4.20 12.74
N LEU A 431 -19.68 -3.46 12.30
CA LEU A 431 -21.03 -4.00 12.17
C LEU A 431 -21.12 -5.12 11.14
N PHE A 432 -20.47 -4.94 9.95
CA PHE A 432 -20.39 -6.00 8.95
C PHE A 432 -19.64 -7.23 9.49
N TYR A 433 -18.52 -7.02 10.18
CA TYR A 433 -17.81 -8.10 10.85
C TYR A 433 -18.70 -8.84 11.87
N ARG A 434 -19.42 -8.11 12.75
CA ARG A 434 -20.28 -8.69 13.80
C ARG A 434 -21.53 -9.40 13.26
N ARG A 435 -22.08 -8.98 12.11
CA ARG A 435 -23.18 -9.70 11.45
C ARG A 435 -22.80 -11.09 10.99
N GLY A 436 -21.50 -11.40 10.94
CA GLY A 436 -20.96 -12.73 10.71
C GLY A 436 -21.18 -13.31 9.29
N PRO A 437 -21.33 -12.52 8.19
CA PRO A 437 -21.52 -13.13 6.88
C PRO A 437 -20.29 -13.96 6.46
N TRP A 438 -19.12 -13.66 6.99
CA TRP A 438 -17.89 -14.41 6.77
C TRP A 438 -17.92 -15.83 7.37
N GLU A 439 -18.75 -16.08 8.39
CA GLU A 439 -18.93 -17.41 8.99
C GLU A 439 -19.64 -18.40 8.05
N LYS A 440 -20.38 -17.88 7.07
CA LYS A 440 -21.11 -18.67 6.07
C LYS A 440 -20.32 -18.94 4.80
N GLN A 441 -19.13 -18.33 4.67
CA GLN A 441 -18.28 -18.53 3.50
C GLN A 441 -17.66 -19.94 3.53
N LYS A 442 -17.92 -20.70 2.46
CA LYS A 442 -17.25 -21.97 2.18
C LYS A 442 -16.22 -21.73 1.08
N ALA A 443 -15.00 -22.21 1.27
CA ALA A 443 -13.93 -22.12 0.29
C ALA A 443 -14.18 -23.00 -0.95
#